data_e0a56c61df738208622388dcd58c4406
#
_entry.id   e0a56c61df738208622388dcd58c4406
#
_cell.length_a   1.000
_cell.length_b   1.000
_cell.length_c   1.000
_cell.angle_alpha   90.00
_cell.angle_beta   90.00
_cell.angle_gamma   90.00
#
_symmetry.space_group_name_H-M   'P 1'
#
loop_
_entity.id
_entity.type
_entity.pdbx_description
1 polymer ?
#
loop_
_entity_poly.entity_id
_entity_poly.type
_entity_poly.pdbx_seq_one_letter_code
_entity_poly.pdbx_strand_id
1 'polypeptide(L)'
;MINTIFCATGYGNGAKIVAVEGSFHRGLPSFNISGLANHSIQEAKHRVQSALQSAQIPLPPMRFVLNLSPADLPKSGSHFDLPIALLGAMQKEILQEEWFAFGELGLDGTLKHQEGIFPLLLEIALQRRGAKVILPKGGEEIFSPIPNLTLYFASSLQEALEILKSPPPPIERKGLEFESIEILGEKYYYTQDFDFDFSEVLGQDVAKRVALISACGMHNFILEGSPGCGKSMIAKRMRGILPPMSLEEMIECVKLQALGNQSISYSPLRPFRSPHQSASKSSILGSATSLEAKAGEIALAHRGILFFDELPHFKKDILESLREPLENNCLVISRVHSKIEYETSFLFVGAQNPCPCGNLLSSSKECRCQEREISHYRNKLSEPFWDRIDMFVQMSEKREGSVGLSSREMQEKVFEVFKIQKLRGQKNFNGKLRAKEIAQYCILESECFELIEKMQDKFGLSFRGVQKIKKVARSIADLEGSEKIKKSHLIEAFGYRKI
;
A
#
# COMPACT_ATOMS: atom_id res chain seq x y z
N MET A 1 -3.05 39.73 -21.35
CA MET A 1 -2.48 38.47 -21.82
C MET A 1 -2.53 37.51 -20.62
N ILE A 2 -3.00 36.29 -20.77
CA ILE A 2 -3.13 35.29 -19.70
C ILE A 2 -2.19 34.17 -20.04
N ASN A 3 -1.32 33.80 -19.09
CA ASN A 3 -0.50 32.61 -19.12
C ASN A 3 -1.05 31.60 -18.11
N THR A 4 -0.94 30.33 -18.43
CA THR A 4 -1.39 29.23 -17.57
C THR A 4 -0.28 28.22 -17.35
N ILE A 5 -0.01 27.91 -16.09
CA ILE A 5 0.81 26.75 -15.68
C ILE A 5 -0.07 25.87 -14.82
N PHE A 6 0.02 24.57 -14.99
CA PHE A 6 -0.78 23.62 -14.24
C PHE A 6 -0.07 23.16 -12.98
N CYS A 7 -0.86 22.85 -11.98
CA CYS A 7 -0.46 22.25 -10.72
C CYS A 7 -1.52 21.21 -10.31
N ALA A 8 -1.48 20.71 -9.10
CA ALA A 8 -2.53 19.86 -8.56
C ALA A 8 -2.70 20.09 -7.05
N THR A 9 -3.88 19.76 -6.54
CA THR A 9 -4.18 19.76 -5.10
C THR A 9 -4.76 18.41 -4.69
N GLY A 10 -4.50 17.99 -3.44
CA GLY A 10 -5.07 16.76 -2.89
C GLY A 10 -6.60 16.79 -2.88
N TYR A 11 -7.21 15.68 -3.23
CA TYR A 11 -8.65 15.47 -3.16
C TYR A 11 -8.97 14.02 -2.83
N GLY A 12 -9.38 13.77 -1.60
CA GLY A 12 -9.52 12.40 -1.10
C GLY A 12 -8.16 11.67 -1.05
N ASN A 13 -8.10 10.49 -1.63
CA ASN A 13 -6.86 9.70 -1.79
C ASN A 13 -6.17 9.90 -3.15
N GLY A 14 -6.63 10.86 -3.95
CA GLY A 14 -6.08 11.25 -5.25
C GLY A 14 -5.81 12.75 -5.30
N ALA A 15 -5.91 13.32 -6.50
CA ALA A 15 -5.70 14.74 -6.73
C ALA A 15 -6.62 15.30 -7.81
N LYS A 16 -6.72 16.64 -7.83
CA LYS A 16 -7.38 17.39 -8.90
C LYS A 16 -6.37 18.34 -9.52
N ILE A 17 -6.35 18.39 -10.84
CA ILE A 17 -5.53 19.33 -11.61
C ILE A 17 -6.07 20.74 -11.37
N VAL A 18 -5.15 21.67 -11.16
CA VAL A 18 -5.42 23.10 -10.93
C VAL A 18 -4.71 23.92 -12.02
N ALA A 19 -5.47 24.68 -12.78
CA ALA A 19 -4.91 25.69 -13.66
C ALA A 19 -4.56 26.94 -12.84
N VAL A 20 -3.28 27.33 -12.84
CA VAL A 20 -2.79 28.57 -12.27
C VAL A 20 -2.68 29.58 -13.40
N GLU A 21 -3.59 30.52 -13.43
CA GLU A 21 -3.70 31.54 -14.48
C GLU A 21 -3.15 32.89 -13.98
N GLY A 22 -2.21 33.46 -14.70
CA GLY A 22 -1.58 34.74 -14.32
C GLY A 22 -1.81 35.82 -15.37
N SER A 23 -2.14 37.03 -14.92
CA SER A 23 -2.29 38.19 -15.79
C SER A 23 -1.81 39.50 -15.14
N PHE A 24 -1.23 40.38 -15.97
CA PHE A 24 -0.80 41.70 -15.56
C PHE A 24 -1.75 42.77 -16.12
N HIS A 25 -2.23 43.65 -15.27
CA HIS A 25 -3.14 44.74 -15.60
C HIS A 25 -2.53 46.11 -15.22
N ARG A 26 -2.84 47.14 -15.99
CA ARG A 26 -2.49 48.52 -15.62
C ARG A 26 -3.21 48.93 -14.34
N GLY A 27 -2.54 49.56 -13.41
CA GLY A 27 -3.11 50.01 -12.14
C GLY A 27 -2.06 50.10 -11.03
N LEU A 28 -2.50 50.39 -9.81
CA LEU A 28 -1.61 50.38 -8.64
C LEU A 28 -0.98 48.98 -8.46
N PRO A 29 0.34 48.95 -8.21
CA PRO A 29 1.04 47.68 -7.98
C PRO A 29 0.36 46.87 -6.87
N SER A 30 -0.07 45.68 -7.20
CA SER A 30 -0.68 44.75 -6.24
C SER A 30 -0.51 43.30 -6.71
N PHE A 31 -0.47 42.38 -5.75
CA PHE A 31 -0.39 40.94 -6.00
C PHE A 31 -1.60 40.25 -5.34
N ASN A 32 -2.51 39.76 -6.15
CA ASN A 32 -3.76 39.15 -5.70
C ASN A 32 -3.89 37.71 -6.17
N ILE A 33 -4.30 36.82 -5.27
CA ILE A 33 -4.57 35.40 -5.55
C ILE A 33 -6.05 35.12 -5.24
N SER A 34 -6.76 34.53 -6.20
CA SER A 34 -8.17 34.10 -6.12
C SER A 34 -8.31 32.61 -6.35
N GLY A 35 -9.48 32.02 -6.05
CA GLY A 35 -9.79 30.60 -6.29
C GLY A 35 -9.64 29.69 -5.06
N LEU A 36 -10.22 30.07 -3.89
CA LEU A 36 -10.21 29.32 -2.63
C LEU A 36 -8.81 28.86 -2.19
N ALA A 37 -7.81 29.74 -2.33
CA ALA A 37 -6.46 29.53 -1.82
C ALA A 37 -6.46 29.55 -0.28
N ASN A 38 -5.91 28.51 0.35
CA ASN A 38 -5.75 28.48 1.80
C ASN A 38 -4.66 29.46 2.29
N HIS A 39 -4.45 29.53 3.62
CA HIS A 39 -3.47 30.43 4.22
C HIS A 39 -2.05 30.20 3.68
N SER A 40 -1.62 28.95 3.48
CA SER A 40 -0.28 28.64 2.96
C SER A 40 -0.02 29.20 1.56
N ILE A 41 -1.03 29.18 0.68
CA ILE A 41 -0.95 29.77 -0.67
C ILE A 41 -1.05 31.28 -0.60
N GLN A 42 -1.79 31.88 0.35
CA GLN A 42 -1.80 33.31 0.55
C GLN A 42 -0.44 33.83 1.02
N GLU A 43 0.29 33.09 1.85
CA GLU A 43 1.66 33.38 2.28
C GLU A 43 2.68 33.21 1.15
N ALA A 44 2.38 32.42 0.12
CA ALA A 44 3.24 32.27 -1.05
C ALA A 44 3.61 33.62 -1.70
N LYS A 45 2.74 34.63 -1.58
CA LYS A 45 3.04 35.98 -2.08
C LYS A 45 4.39 36.52 -1.60
N HIS A 46 4.67 36.36 -0.30
CA HIS A 46 5.90 36.87 0.30
C HIS A 46 7.12 36.07 -0.16
N ARG A 47 6.99 34.71 -0.18
CA ARG A 47 8.07 33.85 -0.64
C ARG A 47 8.38 34.10 -2.12
N VAL A 48 7.35 34.14 -2.97
CA VAL A 48 7.48 34.41 -4.41
C VAL A 48 8.09 35.78 -4.69
N GLN A 49 7.65 36.82 -4.00
CA GLN A 49 8.22 38.18 -4.18
C GLN A 49 9.70 38.21 -3.82
N SER A 50 10.09 37.61 -2.68
CA SER A 50 11.49 37.55 -2.26
C SER A 50 12.34 36.72 -3.24
N ALA A 51 11.84 35.57 -3.68
CA ALA A 51 12.54 34.69 -4.63
C ALA A 51 12.74 35.36 -5.99
N LEU A 52 11.73 36.07 -6.51
CA LEU A 52 11.83 36.86 -7.76
C LEU A 52 12.84 38.01 -7.63
N GLN A 53 12.84 38.69 -6.51
CA GLN A 53 13.81 39.75 -6.24
C GLN A 53 15.23 39.19 -6.15
N SER A 54 15.43 38.10 -5.45
CA SER A 54 16.73 37.43 -5.34
C SER A 54 17.23 36.91 -6.69
N ALA A 55 16.34 36.44 -7.57
CA ALA A 55 16.65 36.06 -8.94
C ALA A 55 16.84 37.24 -9.90
N GLN A 56 16.80 38.49 -9.41
CA GLN A 56 16.91 39.73 -10.20
C GLN A 56 15.80 39.87 -11.27
N ILE A 57 14.62 39.30 -11.03
CA ILE A 57 13.43 39.36 -11.88
C ILE A 57 12.30 40.04 -11.09
N PRO A 58 12.38 41.36 -10.81
CA PRO A 58 11.35 42.03 -10.01
C PRO A 58 10.02 42.08 -10.77
N LEU A 59 8.92 41.89 -10.02
CA LEU A 59 7.60 42.12 -10.59
C LEU A 59 7.46 43.53 -11.14
N PRO A 60 6.84 43.74 -12.33
CA PRO A 60 6.61 45.06 -12.87
C PRO A 60 5.67 45.85 -11.97
N PRO A 61 5.73 47.23 -12.01
CA PRO A 61 4.83 48.08 -11.24
C PRO A 61 3.41 48.05 -11.82
N MET A 62 2.80 46.91 -11.84
CA MET A 62 1.46 46.61 -12.38
C MET A 62 0.67 45.79 -11.38
N ARG A 63 -0.63 45.67 -11.60
CA ARG A 63 -1.48 44.78 -10.84
C ARG A 63 -1.30 43.36 -11.38
N PHE A 64 -0.68 42.46 -10.58
CA PHE A 64 -0.57 41.04 -10.88
C PHE A 64 -1.74 40.29 -10.24
N VAL A 65 -2.53 39.62 -11.06
CA VAL A 65 -3.70 38.82 -10.65
C VAL A 65 -3.48 37.35 -11.01
N LEU A 66 -3.62 36.51 -10.02
CA LEU A 66 -3.61 35.08 -10.17
C LEU A 66 -4.98 34.50 -9.87
N ASN A 67 -5.40 33.52 -10.67
CA ASN A 67 -6.60 32.76 -10.47
C ASN A 67 -6.26 31.26 -10.43
N LEU A 68 -6.75 30.54 -9.41
CA LEU A 68 -6.58 29.11 -9.26
C LEU A 68 -7.89 28.41 -9.63
N SER A 69 -7.97 27.83 -10.82
CA SER A 69 -9.17 27.18 -11.36
C SER A 69 -9.12 25.65 -11.18
N PRO A 70 -10.25 24.99 -10.80
CA PRO A 70 -11.61 25.54 -10.60
C PRO A 70 -11.76 26.28 -9.27
N ALA A 71 -12.61 27.31 -9.23
CA ALA A 71 -12.74 28.21 -8.08
C ALA A 71 -13.46 27.60 -6.86
N ASP A 72 -14.24 26.57 -7.06
CA ASP A 72 -15.03 25.86 -6.03
C ASP A 72 -14.23 24.79 -5.26
N LEU A 73 -13.03 24.47 -5.74
CA LEU A 73 -12.15 23.49 -5.11
C LEU A 73 -11.18 24.20 -4.16
N PRO A 74 -11.10 23.83 -2.86
CA PRO A 74 -10.07 24.35 -1.96
C PRO A 74 -8.67 23.87 -2.39
N LYS A 75 -7.69 24.77 -2.37
CA LYS A 75 -6.29 24.47 -2.71
C LYS A 75 -5.40 24.67 -1.50
N SER A 76 -4.44 23.77 -1.33
CA SER A 76 -3.48 23.80 -0.22
C SER A 76 -2.10 23.30 -0.69
N GLY A 77 -1.06 23.74 0.01
CA GLY A 77 0.32 23.30 -0.19
C GLY A 77 1.24 24.42 -0.69
N SER A 78 2.49 24.39 -0.19
CA SER A 78 3.54 25.34 -0.61
C SER A 78 4.13 25.01 -1.99
N HIS A 79 3.82 23.83 -2.55
CA HIS A 79 4.23 23.46 -3.91
C HIS A 79 3.63 24.34 -5.02
N PHE A 80 2.65 25.18 -4.71
CA PHE A 80 2.13 26.22 -5.61
C PHE A 80 3.08 27.41 -5.78
N ASP A 81 4.12 27.55 -4.95
CA ASP A 81 5.04 28.67 -5.03
C ASP A 81 5.73 28.73 -6.40
N LEU A 82 6.19 27.58 -6.91
CA LEU A 82 6.89 27.54 -8.20
C LEU A 82 6.01 27.98 -9.37
N PRO A 83 4.81 27.42 -9.63
CA PRO A 83 3.99 27.85 -10.75
C PRO A 83 3.59 29.34 -10.64
N ILE A 84 3.36 29.85 -9.41
CA ILE A 84 3.06 31.26 -9.18
C ILE A 84 4.26 32.16 -9.54
N ALA A 85 5.48 31.76 -9.13
CA ALA A 85 6.70 32.51 -9.42
C ALA A 85 7.04 32.49 -10.91
N LEU A 86 6.91 31.38 -11.58
CA LEU A 86 7.12 31.25 -13.02
C LEU A 86 6.19 32.18 -13.81
N LEU A 87 4.91 32.24 -13.45
CA LEU A 87 3.94 33.18 -14.07
C LEU A 87 4.31 34.62 -13.79
N GLY A 88 4.78 34.94 -12.58
CA GLY A 88 5.28 36.25 -12.22
C GLY A 88 6.52 36.70 -13.02
N ALA A 89 7.42 35.74 -13.30
CA ALA A 89 8.65 35.97 -14.05
C ALA A 89 8.41 36.14 -15.56
N MET A 90 7.42 35.45 -16.11
CA MET A 90 7.15 35.44 -17.56
C MET A 90 6.53 36.74 -18.11
N GLN A 91 5.97 37.55 -17.30
CA GLN A 91 5.47 38.93 -17.60
C GLN A 91 4.83 39.11 -19.00
N LYS A 92 5.64 39.19 -20.05
CA LYS A 92 5.22 39.45 -21.43
C LYS A 92 5.38 38.25 -22.36
N GLU A 93 6.04 37.19 -21.89
CA GLU A 93 6.27 35.96 -22.66
C GLU A 93 5.02 35.10 -22.64
N ILE A 94 4.69 34.43 -23.77
CA ILE A 94 3.54 33.55 -23.88
C ILE A 94 4.05 32.12 -23.86
N LEU A 95 3.47 31.28 -22.98
CA LEU A 95 3.68 29.83 -22.98
C LEU A 95 3.00 29.22 -24.20
N GLN A 96 3.78 28.51 -25.01
CA GLN A 96 3.27 27.80 -26.19
C GLN A 96 2.80 26.37 -25.90
N GLU A 97 3.22 25.82 -24.78
CA GLU A 97 2.99 24.42 -24.39
C GLU A 97 2.40 24.34 -22.99
N GLU A 98 1.75 23.18 -22.72
CA GLU A 98 1.19 22.86 -21.41
C GLU A 98 2.30 22.37 -20.48
N TRP A 99 2.50 23.05 -19.35
CA TRP A 99 3.47 22.72 -18.32
C TRP A 99 2.82 22.54 -16.98
N PHE A 100 3.30 21.55 -16.24
CA PHE A 100 3.04 21.38 -14.82
C PHE A 100 4.27 21.81 -14.02
N ALA A 101 4.06 22.44 -12.89
CA ALA A 101 5.16 22.86 -12.01
C ALA A 101 4.78 22.64 -10.54
N PHE A 102 5.72 22.12 -9.76
CA PHE A 102 5.59 21.88 -8.32
C PHE A 102 6.90 22.29 -7.63
N GLY A 103 6.81 22.99 -6.50
CA GLY A 103 7.97 23.27 -5.68
C GLY A 103 7.71 24.39 -4.68
N GLU A 104 8.21 24.22 -3.47
CA GLU A 104 8.27 25.28 -2.47
C GLU A 104 9.50 26.15 -2.73
N LEU A 105 9.35 27.46 -2.64
CA LEU A 105 10.44 28.39 -2.81
C LEU A 105 11.04 28.82 -1.47
N GLY A 106 12.37 28.78 -1.39
CA GLY A 106 13.11 29.56 -0.42
C GLY A 106 13.08 31.05 -0.77
N LEU A 107 13.33 31.91 0.21
CA LEU A 107 13.38 33.37 0.01
C LEU A 107 14.52 33.81 -0.95
N ASP A 108 15.54 32.95 -1.07
CA ASP A 108 16.69 33.08 -1.97
C ASP A 108 16.45 32.55 -3.39
N GLY A 109 15.25 32.01 -3.66
CA GLY A 109 14.89 31.42 -4.94
C GLY A 109 15.27 29.95 -5.09
N THR A 110 15.80 29.27 -4.06
CA THR A 110 16.06 27.84 -4.07
C THR A 110 14.74 27.06 -4.07
N LEU A 111 14.72 25.89 -4.74
CA LEU A 111 13.58 24.99 -4.74
C LEU A 111 13.77 23.87 -3.72
N LYS A 112 12.75 23.64 -2.91
CA LYS A 112 12.73 22.60 -1.88
C LYS A 112 11.89 21.41 -2.32
N HIS A 113 12.47 20.22 -2.19
CA HIS A 113 11.81 18.96 -2.46
C HIS A 113 10.71 18.67 -1.43
N GLN A 114 9.59 18.08 -1.89
CA GLN A 114 8.46 17.66 -1.06
C GLN A 114 7.95 16.30 -1.50
N GLU A 115 8.05 15.30 -0.63
CA GLU A 115 7.56 13.94 -0.91
C GLU A 115 6.02 13.89 -1.06
N GLY A 116 5.31 14.78 -0.40
CA GLY A 116 3.84 14.85 -0.41
C GLY A 116 3.21 15.13 -1.78
N ILE A 117 3.98 15.53 -2.79
CA ILE A 117 3.49 15.70 -4.17
C ILE A 117 3.40 14.39 -4.96
N PHE A 118 3.94 13.28 -4.45
CA PHE A 118 3.94 11.99 -5.14
C PHE A 118 2.53 11.54 -5.59
N PRO A 119 1.49 11.53 -4.72
CA PRO A 119 0.13 11.20 -5.12
C PRO A 119 -0.45 12.14 -6.20
N LEU A 120 -0.03 13.41 -6.19
CA LEU A 120 -0.47 14.40 -7.16
C LEU A 120 0.09 14.08 -8.56
N LEU A 121 1.38 13.71 -8.63
CA LEU A 121 2.05 13.33 -9.87
C LEU A 121 1.46 12.05 -10.47
N LEU A 122 1.11 11.07 -9.64
CA LEU A 122 0.44 9.84 -10.11
C LEU A 122 -0.90 10.15 -10.79
N GLU A 123 -1.68 11.05 -10.22
CA GLU A 123 -2.96 11.44 -10.81
C GLU A 123 -2.79 12.17 -12.14
N ILE A 124 -1.77 13.04 -12.25
CA ILE A 124 -1.42 13.69 -13.52
C ILE A 124 -1.00 12.65 -14.56
N ALA A 125 -0.17 11.67 -14.17
CA ALA A 125 0.28 10.59 -15.05
C ALA A 125 -0.87 9.76 -15.63
N LEU A 126 -1.98 9.61 -14.88
CA LEU A 126 -3.19 8.93 -15.31
C LEU A 126 -4.04 9.79 -16.25
N GLN A 127 -4.18 11.09 -15.95
CA GLN A 127 -5.07 12.00 -16.68
C GLN A 127 -4.42 12.64 -17.91
N ARG A 128 -3.09 12.84 -17.90
CA ARG A 128 -2.31 13.60 -18.89
C ARG A 128 -1.04 12.84 -19.28
N ARG A 129 -1.17 11.87 -20.20
CA ARG A 129 -0.01 11.11 -20.70
C ARG A 129 0.99 12.01 -21.39
N GLY A 130 2.27 11.90 -21.00
CA GLY A 130 3.36 12.69 -21.57
C GLY A 130 3.45 14.11 -21.01
N ALA A 131 2.70 14.45 -19.95
CA ALA A 131 2.76 15.77 -19.33
C ALA A 131 4.19 16.15 -18.95
N LYS A 132 4.58 17.38 -19.31
CA LYS A 132 5.86 17.99 -18.94
C LYS A 132 5.76 18.57 -17.53
N VAL A 133 6.61 18.11 -16.62
CA VAL A 133 6.53 18.50 -15.20
C VAL A 133 7.89 19.01 -14.72
N ILE A 134 7.92 20.21 -14.14
CA ILE A 134 9.09 20.78 -13.48
C ILE A 134 8.99 20.52 -11.98
N LEU A 135 10.03 19.91 -11.40
CA LEU A 135 10.13 19.46 -10.02
C LEU A 135 11.43 19.97 -9.37
N PRO A 136 11.45 20.12 -8.05
CA PRO A 136 12.70 20.37 -7.33
C PRO A 136 13.68 19.20 -7.45
N LYS A 137 14.99 19.50 -7.56
CA LYS A 137 16.06 18.52 -7.41
C LYS A 137 16.01 17.83 -6.04
N GLY A 138 16.54 16.59 -5.96
CA GLY A 138 16.52 15.75 -4.77
C GLY A 138 15.35 14.77 -4.71
N GLY A 139 14.45 14.79 -5.71
CA GLY A 139 13.34 13.84 -5.84
C GLY A 139 13.47 12.88 -7.04
N GLU A 140 14.63 12.88 -7.72
CA GLU A 140 14.83 12.14 -8.96
C GLU A 140 14.57 10.65 -8.81
N GLU A 141 15.10 10.02 -7.76
CA GLU A 141 14.96 8.58 -7.50
C GLU A 141 13.50 8.20 -7.20
N ILE A 142 12.76 9.11 -6.56
CA ILE A 142 11.37 8.88 -6.15
C ILE A 142 10.41 9.10 -7.31
N PHE A 143 10.61 10.14 -8.11
CA PHE A 143 9.64 10.53 -9.13
C PHE A 143 9.91 9.92 -10.50
N SER A 144 11.19 9.60 -10.85
CA SER A 144 11.56 9.04 -12.15
C SER A 144 10.85 7.71 -12.50
N PRO A 145 10.54 6.81 -11.55
CA PRO A 145 9.81 5.59 -11.86
C PRO A 145 8.33 5.80 -12.22
N ILE A 146 7.74 6.99 -11.96
CA ILE A 146 6.34 7.26 -12.32
C ILE A 146 6.18 7.23 -13.84
N PRO A 147 5.31 6.36 -14.39
CA PRO A 147 5.12 6.24 -15.84
C PRO A 147 4.40 7.47 -16.43
N ASN A 148 4.48 7.62 -17.75
CA ASN A 148 3.70 8.59 -18.52
C ASN A 148 3.93 10.09 -18.20
N LEU A 149 5.03 10.46 -17.55
CA LEU A 149 5.44 11.86 -17.31
C LEU A 149 6.77 12.14 -18.00
N THR A 150 6.98 13.38 -18.41
CA THR A 150 8.26 13.92 -18.87
C THR A 150 8.76 14.86 -17.77
N LEU A 151 9.76 14.43 -17.02
CA LEU A 151 10.22 15.09 -15.80
C LEU A 151 11.45 15.95 -16.07
N TYR A 152 11.44 17.16 -15.49
CA TYR A 152 12.54 18.10 -15.45
C TYR A 152 12.80 18.51 -14.00
N PHE A 153 14.05 18.55 -13.59
CA PHE A 153 14.42 18.89 -12.21
C PHE A 153 15.24 20.17 -12.17
N ALA A 154 14.87 21.07 -11.26
CA ALA A 154 15.50 22.35 -11.06
C ALA A 154 15.87 22.56 -9.59
N SER A 155 17.02 23.17 -9.32
CA SER A 155 17.50 23.55 -7.98
C SER A 155 17.02 24.94 -7.55
N SER A 156 16.64 25.76 -8.53
CA SER A 156 16.27 27.16 -8.31
C SER A 156 15.19 27.64 -9.29
N LEU A 157 14.57 28.76 -8.94
CA LEU A 157 13.61 29.42 -9.82
C LEU A 157 14.23 29.80 -11.18
N GLN A 158 15.50 30.23 -11.20
CA GLN A 158 16.20 30.59 -12.42
C GLN A 158 16.36 29.38 -13.34
N GLU A 159 16.82 28.23 -12.82
CA GLU A 159 16.94 26.98 -13.59
C GLU A 159 15.57 26.50 -14.11
N ALA A 160 14.50 26.63 -13.29
CA ALA A 160 13.16 26.30 -13.72
C ALA A 160 12.66 27.19 -14.87
N LEU A 161 13.01 28.47 -14.88
CA LEU A 161 12.71 29.41 -15.98
C LEU A 161 13.48 29.07 -17.26
N GLU A 162 14.74 28.67 -17.14
CA GLU A 162 15.56 28.21 -18.27
C GLU A 162 14.97 26.97 -18.91
N ILE A 163 14.54 25.97 -18.10
CA ILE A 163 13.85 24.78 -18.56
C ILE A 163 12.57 25.14 -19.31
N LEU A 164 11.79 26.09 -18.79
CA LEU A 164 10.53 26.51 -19.39
C LEU A 164 10.74 27.15 -20.76
N LYS A 165 11.82 27.91 -20.94
CA LYS A 165 12.18 28.60 -22.20
C LYS A 165 12.87 27.72 -23.21
N SER A 166 13.74 26.84 -22.75
CA SER A 166 14.55 25.93 -23.59
C SER A 166 14.73 24.59 -22.84
N PRO A 167 13.74 23.70 -22.94
CA PRO A 167 13.80 22.44 -22.21
C PRO A 167 14.99 21.59 -22.66
N PRO A 168 15.84 21.13 -21.71
CA PRO A 168 16.89 20.18 -22.01
C PRO A 168 16.28 18.82 -22.43
N PRO A 169 17.06 17.88 -22.96
CA PRO A 169 16.59 16.52 -23.14
C PRO A 169 16.01 15.99 -21.83
N PRO A 170 14.86 15.30 -21.87
CA PRO A 170 14.26 14.74 -20.66
C PRO A 170 15.22 13.74 -20.03
N ILE A 171 15.19 13.66 -18.70
CA ILE A 171 16.02 12.70 -17.96
C ILE A 171 15.59 11.28 -18.34
N GLU A 172 16.56 10.46 -18.75
CA GLU A 172 16.32 9.03 -18.96
C GLU A 172 15.83 8.40 -17.64
N ARG A 173 14.78 7.60 -17.75
CA ARG A 173 14.24 6.88 -16.59
C ARG A 173 15.27 5.87 -16.11
N LYS A 174 15.85 6.10 -14.95
CA LYS A 174 16.61 5.07 -14.26
C LYS A 174 15.65 3.98 -13.80
N GLY A 175 15.91 2.74 -14.22
CA GLY A 175 15.25 1.57 -13.65
C GLY A 175 15.57 1.44 -12.16
N LEU A 176 14.74 0.74 -11.42
CA LEU A 176 15.04 0.39 -10.03
C LEU A 176 16.19 -0.62 -10.00
N GLU A 177 17.21 -0.36 -9.19
CA GLU A 177 18.40 -1.20 -9.03
C GLU A 177 18.18 -2.32 -8.00
N PHE A 178 17.13 -3.14 -8.21
CA PHE A 178 16.84 -4.32 -7.39
C PHE A 178 16.99 -5.59 -8.22
N GLU A 179 17.24 -6.71 -7.54
CA GLU A 179 17.15 -8.03 -8.17
C GLU A 179 15.74 -8.21 -8.75
N SER A 180 15.65 -8.83 -9.93
CA SER A 180 14.37 -9.02 -10.60
C SER A 180 14.29 -10.32 -11.39
N ILE A 181 13.08 -10.85 -11.51
CA ILE A 181 12.73 -11.92 -12.45
C ILE A 181 11.77 -11.37 -13.49
N GLU A 182 11.87 -11.88 -14.71
CA GLU A 182 10.97 -11.51 -15.80
C GLU A 182 10.01 -12.66 -16.09
N ILE A 183 8.69 -12.35 -16.11
CA ILE A 183 7.64 -13.30 -16.45
C ILE A 183 6.68 -12.62 -17.43
N LEU A 184 6.51 -13.22 -18.62
CA LEU A 184 5.66 -12.68 -19.70
C LEU A 184 5.99 -11.23 -20.11
N GLY A 185 7.27 -10.83 -20.04
CA GLY A 185 7.73 -9.49 -20.40
C GLY A 185 7.54 -8.43 -19.30
N GLU A 186 7.06 -8.82 -18.12
CA GLU A 186 6.93 -7.96 -16.94
C GLU A 186 8.03 -8.27 -15.91
N LYS A 187 8.67 -7.23 -15.36
CA LYS A 187 9.69 -7.36 -14.32
C LYS A 187 9.06 -7.36 -12.94
N TYR A 188 9.48 -8.32 -12.11
CA TYR A 188 9.10 -8.45 -10.71
C TYR A 188 10.35 -8.39 -9.85
N TYR A 189 10.36 -7.49 -8.88
CA TYR A 189 11.51 -7.16 -8.04
C TYR A 189 11.45 -7.90 -6.71
N TYR A 190 12.61 -8.31 -6.21
CA TYR A 190 12.76 -9.04 -4.94
C TYR A 190 14.11 -8.73 -4.30
N THR A 191 14.35 -9.28 -3.12
CA THR A 191 15.66 -9.33 -2.46
C THR A 191 15.87 -10.70 -1.83
N GLN A 192 17.11 -11.12 -1.73
CA GLN A 192 17.54 -12.30 -0.97
C GLN A 192 18.28 -11.91 0.31
N ASP A 193 18.21 -10.65 0.69
CA ASP A 193 18.70 -10.18 1.98
C ASP A 193 17.59 -10.37 3.03
N PHE A 194 17.82 -11.30 3.96
CA PHE A 194 16.86 -11.69 4.97
C PHE A 194 17.30 -11.21 6.34
N ASP A 195 16.62 -10.22 6.92
CA ASP A 195 16.82 -9.80 8.32
C ASP A 195 16.62 -10.96 9.30
N PHE A 196 15.76 -11.93 8.96
CA PHE A 196 15.40 -13.10 9.77
C PHE A 196 15.23 -14.32 8.89
N ASP A 197 15.86 -15.45 9.26
CA ASP A 197 15.77 -16.70 8.49
C ASP A 197 14.84 -17.73 9.14
N PHE A 198 14.07 -18.47 8.32
CA PHE A 198 13.20 -19.54 8.79
C PHE A 198 13.97 -20.75 9.34
N SER A 199 15.25 -20.94 9.00
CA SER A 199 16.11 -21.96 9.58
C SER A 199 16.33 -21.78 11.09
N GLU A 200 16.20 -20.55 11.61
CA GLU A 200 16.28 -20.26 13.04
C GLU A 200 15.04 -20.72 13.83
N VAL A 201 13.94 -21.04 13.14
CA VAL A 201 12.72 -21.56 13.79
C VAL A 201 12.85 -23.07 13.95
N LEU A 202 13.11 -23.53 15.16
CA LEU A 202 13.24 -24.94 15.47
C LEU A 202 11.86 -25.60 15.60
N GLY A 203 11.69 -26.76 14.97
CA GLY A 203 10.39 -27.46 14.92
C GLY A 203 9.33 -26.64 14.21
N GLN A 204 8.08 -26.70 14.68
CA GLN A 204 6.92 -25.95 14.17
C GLN A 204 6.59 -26.23 12.70
N ASP A 205 6.76 -27.48 12.25
CA ASP A 205 6.66 -27.86 10.83
C ASP A 205 5.30 -27.51 10.22
N VAL A 206 4.20 -27.68 10.97
CA VAL A 206 2.85 -27.31 10.54
C VAL A 206 2.74 -25.80 10.33
N ALA A 207 3.28 -24.99 11.26
CA ALA A 207 3.23 -23.54 11.16
C ALA A 207 4.12 -23.02 10.02
N LYS A 208 5.29 -23.63 9.78
CA LYS A 208 6.16 -23.34 8.62
C LYS A 208 5.45 -23.71 7.30
N ARG A 209 4.78 -24.86 7.25
CA ARG A 209 4.01 -25.30 6.08
C ARG A 209 2.88 -24.32 5.77
N VAL A 210 2.13 -23.90 6.78
CA VAL A 210 1.07 -22.89 6.63
C VAL A 210 1.66 -21.53 6.20
N ALA A 211 2.81 -21.13 6.74
CA ALA A 211 3.51 -19.92 6.32
C ALA A 211 3.86 -19.96 4.82
N LEU A 212 4.39 -21.08 4.34
CA LEU A 212 4.70 -21.30 2.92
C LEU A 212 3.44 -21.23 2.04
N ILE A 213 2.38 -21.97 2.40
CA ILE A 213 1.09 -21.95 1.66
C ILE A 213 0.50 -20.55 1.65
N SER A 214 0.56 -19.84 2.79
CA SER A 214 0.08 -18.46 2.91
C SER A 214 0.85 -17.50 2.02
N ALA A 215 2.17 -17.62 1.95
CA ALA A 215 3.00 -16.81 1.09
C ALA A 215 2.66 -17.05 -0.40
N CYS A 216 2.49 -18.31 -0.82
CA CYS A 216 2.14 -18.67 -2.19
C CYS A 216 0.81 -18.07 -2.66
N GLY A 217 -0.18 -17.98 -1.77
CA GLY A 217 -1.54 -17.58 -2.13
C GLY A 217 -2.02 -16.28 -1.50
N MET A 218 -1.24 -15.62 -0.66
CA MET A 218 -1.67 -14.49 0.18
C MET A 218 -2.89 -14.83 1.05
N HIS A 219 -2.86 -16.04 1.68
CA HIS A 219 -3.93 -16.54 2.54
C HIS A 219 -3.85 -15.99 3.95
N ASN A 220 -4.98 -15.59 4.50
CA ASN A 220 -5.08 -15.08 5.87
C ASN A 220 -5.01 -16.23 6.88
N PHE A 221 -4.18 -16.11 7.93
CA PHE A 221 -4.08 -17.17 8.94
C PHE A 221 -3.89 -16.64 10.36
N ILE A 222 -4.19 -17.50 11.33
CA ILE A 222 -4.00 -17.23 12.75
C ILE A 222 -3.15 -18.33 13.37
N LEU A 223 -2.17 -17.91 14.18
CA LEU A 223 -1.33 -18.75 15.01
C LEU A 223 -1.83 -18.71 16.46
N GLU A 224 -2.17 -19.86 17.02
CA GLU A 224 -2.52 -20.01 18.43
C GLU A 224 -1.45 -20.84 19.15
N GLY A 225 -1.02 -20.41 20.32
CA GLY A 225 -0.06 -21.20 21.12
C GLY A 225 0.36 -20.46 22.37
N SER A 226 1.00 -21.18 23.28
CA SER A 226 1.50 -20.64 24.53
C SER A 226 2.49 -19.47 24.32
N PRO A 227 2.67 -18.58 25.30
CA PRO A 227 3.71 -17.56 25.24
C PRO A 227 5.09 -18.16 24.96
N GLY A 228 5.86 -17.55 24.05
CA GLY A 228 7.22 -18.01 23.72
C GLY A 228 7.30 -19.17 22.73
N CYS A 229 6.20 -19.70 22.16
CA CYS A 229 6.24 -20.77 21.17
C CYS A 229 6.68 -20.33 19.75
N GLY A 230 6.96 -19.02 19.52
CA GLY A 230 7.52 -18.52 18.27
C GLY A 230 6.52 -17.90 17.29
N LYS A 231 5.27 -17.57 17.69
CA LYS A 231 4.25 -16.96 16.82
C LYS A 231 4.76 -15.72 16.06
N SER A 232 5.27 -14.74 16.81
CA SER A 232 5.78 -13.48 16.24
C SER A 232 7.08 -13.70 15.43
N MET A 233 7.86 -14.75 15.74
CA MET A 233 9.03 -15.14 14.94
C MET A 233 8.61 -15.57 13.53
N ILE A 234 7.59 -16.41 13.39
CA ILE A 234 7.06 -16.85 12.09
C ILE A 234 6.51 -15.65 11.32
N ALA A 235 5.67 -14.82 11.96
CA ALA A 235 5.05 -13.67 11.31
C ALA A 235 6.08 -12.70 10.71
N LYS A 236 7.15 -12.37 11.43
CA LYS A 236 8.21 -11.46 10.96
C LYS A 236 8.99 -12.04 9.78
N ARG A 237 9.29 -13.35 9.79
CA ARG A 237 10.02 -14.04 8.72
C ARG A 237 9.23 -14.16 7.42
N MET A 238 7.89 -14.14 7.51
CA MET A 238 7.01 -14.21 6.34
C MET A 238 7.32 -13.12 5.31
N ARG A 239 7.76 -11.92 5.74
CA ARG A 239 8.06 -10.81 4.84
C ARG A 239 9.09 -11.18 3.76
N GLY A 240 10.13 -11.93 4.16
CA GLY A 240 11.22 -12.32 3.26
C GLY A 240 10.82 -13.38 2.22
N ILE A 241 9.77 -14.16 2.47
CA ILE A 241 9.36 -15.25 1.57
C ILE A 241 8.16 -14.90 0.69
N LEU A 242 7.63 -13.66 0.77
CA LEU A 242 6.48 -13.26 -0.06
C LEU A 242 6.85 -13.19 -1.55
N PRO A 243 5.85 -13.32 -2.45
CA PRO A 243 6.06 -13.17 -3.89
C PRO A 243 6.72 -11.84 -4.26
N PRO A 244 7.48 -11.77 -5.36
CA PRO A 244 8.12 -10.54 -5.82
C PRO A 244 7.08 -9.50 -6.21
N MET A 245 7.46 -8.22 -6.30
CA MET A 245 6.57 -7.09 -6.59
C MET A 245 6.81 -6.52 -7.99
N SER A 246 5.73 -6.17 -8.70
CA SER A 246 5.85 -5.35 -9.90
C SER A 246 6.15 -3.89 -9.54
N LEU A 247 6.60 -3.09 -10.53
CA LEU A 247 6.76 -1.65 -10.36
C LEU A 247 5.43 -0.98 -9.98
N GLU A 248 4.32 -1.43 -10.57
CA GLU A 248 2.98 -0.91 -10.27
C GLU A 248 2.61 -1.13 -8.79
N GLU A 249 2.83 -2.35 -8.27
CA GLU A 249 2.60 -2.66 -6.84
C GLU A 249 3.50 -1.80 -5.92
N MET A 250 4.75 -1.52 -6.31
CA MET A 250 5.64 -0.64 -5.54
C MET A 250 5.14 0.80 -5.53
N ILE A 251 4.68 1.32 -6.68
CA ILE A 251 4.10 2.67 -6.80
C ILE A 251 2.88 2.82 -5.90
N GLU A 252 2.00 1.81 -5.83
CA GLU A 252 0.86 1.78 -4.91
C GLU A 252 1.31 1.90 -3.44
N CYS A 253 2.35 1.16 -3.06
CA CYS A 253 2.91 1.23 -1.70
C CYS A 253 3.50 2.61 -1.40
N VAL A 254 4.28 3.19 -2.31
CA VAL A 254 4.87 4.54 -2.16
C VAL A 254 3.78 5.60 -2.05
N LYS A 255 2.70 5.51 -2.84
CA LYS A 255 1.52 6.38 -2.72
C LYS A 255 0.93 6.35 -1.32
N LEU A 256 0.76 5.16 -0.75
CA LEU A 256 0.20 5.01 0.59
C LEU A 256 1.15 5.51 1.69
N GLN A 257 2.47 5.33 1.53
CA GLN A 257 3.46 5.93 2.43
C GLN A 257 3.34 7.46 2.44
N ALA A 258 3.24 8.09 1.27
CA ALA A 258 3.05 9.54 1.15
C ALA A 258 1.74 9.99 1.82
N LEU A 259 0.62 9.30 1.58
CA LEU A 259 -0.67 9.58 2.24
C LEU A 259 -0.65 9.29 3.75
N GLY A 260 0.27 8.44 4.22
CA GLY A 260 0.50 8.16 5.64
C GLY A 260 1.43 9.16 6.32
N ASN A 261 1.96 10.15 5.60
CA ASN A 261 3.02 11.06 6.06
C ASN A 261 4.27 10.30 6.55
N GLN A 262 4.63 9.23 5.85
CA GLN A 262 5.85 8.47 6.07
C GLN A 262 6.90 8.88 5.05
N SER A 263 8.18 8.70 5.37
CA SER A 263 9.24 8.78 4.38
C SER A 263 8.99 7.78 3.27
N ILE A 264 9.04 8.23 2.03
CA ILE A 264 8.72 7.43 0.86
C ILE A 264 9.98 6.84 0.25
N SER A 265 9.89 5.54 -0.08
CA SER A 265 10.97 4.83 -0.76
C SER A 265 10.44 3.61 -1.50
N TYR A 266 11.04 3.32 -2.64
CA TYR A 266 10.81 2.03 -3.29
C TYR A 266 11.52 0.93 -2.53
N SER A 267 10.87 -0.21 -2.39
CA SER A 267 11.43 -1.39 -1.75
C SER A 267 10.96 -2.66 -2.45
N PRO A 268 11.84 -3.62 -2.73
CA PRO A 268 11.44 -4.92 -3.26
C PRO A 268 10.78 -5.80 -2.18
N LEU A 269 10.89 -5.41 -0.90
CA LEU A 269 10.22 -6.07 0.21
C LEU A 269 8.81 -5.53 0.40
N ARG A 270 7.84 -6.40 0.43
CA ARG A 270 6.43 -6.08 0.72
C ARG A 270 6.28 -5.43 2.09
N PRO A 271 5.36 -4.47 2.27
CA PRO A 271 5.11 -3.82 3.56
C PRO A 271 4.83 -4.83 4.68
N PHE A 272 5.30 -4.54 5.88
CA PHE A 272 4.96 -5.29 7.10
C PHE A 272 4.49 -4.30 8.16
N ARG A 273 3.21 -4.39 8.53
CA ARG A 273 2.58 -3.49 9.51
C ARG A 273 2.14 -4.29 10.72
N SER A 274 2.57 -3.83 11.90
CA SER A 274 2.24 -4.48 13.17
C SER A 274 1.77 -3.42 14.18
N PRO A 275 0.49 -3.00 14.10
CA PRO A 275 -0.03 -2.01 15.03
C PRO A 275 -0.04 -2.56 16.45
N HIS A 276 0.25 -1.69 17.40
CA HIS A 276 0.15 -2.04 18.82
C HIS A 276 -1.32 -2.12 19.23
N GLN A 277 -1.66 -3.02 20.18
CA GLN A 277 -3.03 -3.19 20.69
C GLN A 277 -3.66 -1.92 21.30
N SER A 278 -2.83 -0.99 21.78
CA SER A 278 -3.28 0.31 22.31
C SER A 278 -3.44 1.40 21.23
N ALA A 279 -3.18 1.08 19.95
CA ALA A 279 -3.30 2.06 18.88
C ALA A 279 -4.75 2.58 18.77
N SER A 280 -4.88 3.86 18.42
CA SER A 280 -6.19 4.46 18.23
C SER A 280 -6.86 3.92 16.97
N LYS A 281 -8.19 3.94 16.94
CA LYS A 281 -8.96 3.54 15.74
C LYS A 281 -8.55 4.35 14.51
N SER A 282 -8.30 5.65 14.66
CA SER A 282 -7.84 6.51 13.56
C SER A 282 -6.41 6.20 13.09
N SER A 283 -5.53 5.73 13.97
CA SER A 283 -4.21 5.27 13.55
C SER A 283 -4.30 3.98 12.72
N ILE A 284 -5.20 3.08 13.08
CA ILE A 284 -5.34 1.78 12.40
C ILE A 284 -6.10 1.93 11.08
N LEU A 285 -7.24 2.60 11.08
CA LEU A 285 -8.09 2.76 9.90
C LEU A 285 -7.64 3.92 8.99
N GLY A 286 -7.00 4.93 9.57
CA GLY A 286 -6.75 6.20 8.89
C GLY A 286 -7.83 7.24 9.21
N SER A 287 -7.66 8.39 8.61
CA SER A 287 -8.59 9.52 8.75
C SER A 287 -8.79 10.23 7.43
N ALA A 288 -9.90 10.93 7.31
CA ALA A 288 -10.26 11.69 6.13
C ALA A 288 -10.84 13.04 6.52
N THR A 289 -10.42 14.10 5.84
CA THR A 289 -11.08 15.39 5.80
C THR A 289 -11.55 15.66 4.37
N SER A 290 -12.21 16.78 4.12
CA SER A 290 -12.60 17.17 2.76
C SER A 290 -11.40 17.40 1.83
N LEU A 291 -10.24 17.72 2.40
CA LEU A 291 -9.01 18.07 1.68
C LEU A 291 -7.93 17.02 1.75
N GLU A 292 -7.83 16.30 2.87
CA GLU A 292 -6.71 15.43 3.14
C GLU A 292 -7.18 14.05 3.59
N ALA A 293 -6.60 13.04 3.01
CA ALA A 293 -6.71 11.65 3.41
C ALA A 293 -5.41 11.23 4.09
N LYS A 294 -5.51 10.66 5.30
CA LYS A 294 -4.37 10.05 5.97
C LYS A 294 -4.53 8.55 6.03
N ALA A 295 -3.64 7.84 5.36
CA ALA A 295 -3.60 6.38 5.38
C ALA A 295 -3.28 5.86 6.79
N GLY A 296 -4.05 4.87 7.27
CA GLY A 296 -3.79 4.15 8.51
C GLY A 296 -3.04 2.85 8.27
N GLU A 297 -2.75 2.11 9.36
CA GLU A 297 -1.98 0.87 9.31
C GLU A 297 -2.56 -0.20 8.36
N ILE A 298 -3.89 -0.26 8.23
CA ILE A 298 -4.56 -1.20 7.32
C ILE A 298 -4.26 -0.85 5.86
N ALA A 299 -4.34 0.43 5.49
CA ALA A 299 -4.01 0.88 4.14
C ALA A 299 -2.51 0.72 3.86
N LEU A 300 -1.65 1.08 4.83
CA LEU A 300 -0.19 0.95 4.73
C LEU A 300 0.29 -0.52 4.63
N ALA A 301 -0.55 -1.50 5.00
CA ALA A 301 -0.27 -2.92 4.82
C ALA A 301 -0.58 -3.42 3.40
N HIS A 302 -1.17 -2.60 2.53
CA HIS A 302 -1.50 -2.98 1.16
C HIS A 302 -0.32 -3.63 0.43
N ARG A 303 -0.58 -4.69 -0.32
CA ARG A 303 0.41 -5.55 -1.01
C ARG A 303 1.40 -6.28 -0.08
N GLY A 304 1.23 -6.17 1.25
CA GLY A 304 2.14 -6.74 2.25
C GLY A 304 1.45 -7.57 3.31
N ILE A 305 1.92 -7.45 4.54
CA ILE A 305 1.42 -8.17 5.72
C ILE A 305 0.84 -7.18 6.73
N LEU A 306 -0.35 -7.50 7.23
CA LEU A 306 -0.94 -6.89 8.42
C LEU A 306 -0.89 -7.91 9.56
N PHE A 307 0.00 -7.68 10.53
CA PHE A 307 0.21 -8.57 11.67
C PHE A 307 -0.41 -8.02 12.95
N PHE A 308 -1.35 -8.75 13.54
CA PHE A 308 -1.93 -8.44 14.84
C PHE A 308 -1.41 -9.44 15.88
N ASP A 309 -0.48 -8.99 16.71
CA ASP A 309 -0.06 -9.77 17.87
C ASP A 309 -1.05 -9.61 19.03
N GLU A 310 -1.21 -10.64 19.84
CA GLU A 310 -2.19 -10.65 20.94
C GLU A 310 -3.62 -10.26 20.49
N LEU A 311 -4.07 -10.82 19.37
CA LEU A 311 -5.30 -10.45 18.65
C LEU A 311 -6.53 -10.22 19.54
N PRO A 312 -6.86 -11.03 20.58
CA PRO A 312 -8.02 -10.80 21.45
C PRO A 312 -7.90 -9.59 22.39
N HIS A 313 -6.73 -8.91 22.43
CA HIS A 313 -6.53 -7.71 23.25
C HIS A 313 -6.90 -6.42 22.51
N PHE A 314 -7.09 -6.47 21.19
CA PHE A 314 -7.58 -5.34 20.44
C PHE A 314 -9.05 -5.03 20.76
N LYS A 315 -9.42 -3.75 20.65
CA LYS A 315 -10.80 -3.31 20.85
C LYS A 315 -11.72 -3.96 19.82
N LYS A 316 -12.93 -4.35 20.25
CA LYS A 316 -13.91 -5.02 19.42
C LYS A 316 -14.25 -4.25 18.15
N ASP A 317 -14.37 -2.93 18.24
CA ASP A 317 -14.69 -2.07 17.10
C ASP A 317 -13.58 -2.02 16.04
N ILE A 318 -12.31 -2.22 16.44
CA ILE A 318 -11.17 -2.37 15.52
C ILE A 318 -11.25 -3.73 14.81
N LEU A 319 -11.48 -4.82 15.57
CA LEU A 319 -11.61 -6.17 15.01
C LEU A 319 -12.77 -6.29 14.02
N GLU A 320 -13.91 -5.68 14.35
CA GLU A 320 -15.06 -5.63 13.43
C GLU A 320 -14.77 -4.80 12.17
N SER A 321 -13.96 -3.75 12.28
CA SER A 321 -13.56 -2.92 11.12
C SER A 321 -12.66 -3.66 10.13
N LEU A 322 -11.97 -4.73 10.54
CA LEU A 322 -11.17 -5.58 9.65
C LEU A 322 -12.02 -6.44 8.71
N ARG A 323 -13.32 -6.60 8.97
CA ARG A 323 -14.18 -7.50 8.20
C ARG A 323 -14.29 -7.09 6.73
N GLU A 324 -14.44 -5.80 6.45
CA GLU A 324 -14.52 -5.27 5.09
C GLU A 324 -13.19 -5.43 4.33
N PRO A 325 -12.03 -4.99 4.85
CA PRO A 325 -10.74 -5.19 4.21
C PRO A 325 -10.40 -6.67 3.93
N LEU A 326 -10.70 -7.57 4.86
CA LEU A 326 -10.43 -9.00 4.71
C LEU A 326 -11.33 -9.69 3.66
N GLU A 327 -12.53 -9.17 3.41
CA GLU A 327 -13.47 -9.74 2.44
C GLU A 327 -13.33 -9.10 1.05
N ASN A 328 -13.31 -7.77 1.01
CA ASN A 328 -13.41 -7.00 -0.23
C ASN A 328 -12.06 -6.46 -0.72
N ASN A 329 -10.99 -6.59 0.06
CA ASN A 329 -9.68 -5.97 -0.17
C ASN A 329 -9.77 -4.45 -0.35
N CYS A 330 -10.74 -3.81 0.29
CA CYS A 330 -10.90 -2.36 0.33
C CYS A 330 -11.32 -1.90 1.72
N LEU A 331 -10.99 -0.66 2.06
CA LEU A 331 -11.40 0.02 3.27
C LEU A 331 -12.05 1.35 2.91
N VAL A 332 -13.31 1.53 3.30
CA VAL A 332 -14.05 2.76 3.05
C VAL A 332 -14.12 3.59 4.33
N ILE A 333 -13.58 4.80 4.28
CA ILE A 333 -13.71 5.79 5.35
C ILE A 333 -14.75 6.82 4.92
N SER A 334 -15.92 6.78 5.56
CA SER A 334 -17.01 7.74 5.30
C SER A 334 -17.08 8.78 6.41
N ARG A 335 -17.15 10.05 6.02
CA ARG A 335 -17.46 11.19 6.90
C ARG A 335 -18.48 12.11 6.22
N VAL A 336 -19.00 13.09 6.95
CA VAL A 336 -20.14 13.95 6.53
C VAL A 336 -19.94 14.55 5.12
N HIS A 337 -18.70 14.87 4.72
CA HIS A 337 -18.41 15.52 3.43
C HIS A 337 -17.38 14.77 2.58
N SER A 338 -16.94 13.56 2.97
CA SER A 338 -15.93 12.81 2.22
C SER A 338 -16.13 11.30 2.36
N LYS A 339 -16.01 10.61 1.23
CA LYS A 339 -15.93 9.15 1.16
C LYS A 339 -14.60 8.82 0.47
N ILE A 340 -13.72 8.14 1.19
CA ILE A 340 -12.41 7.74 0.69
C ILE A 340 -12.33 6.23 0.75
N GLU A 341 -11.90 5.65 -0.36
CA GLU A 341 -11.68 4.21 -0.49
C GLU A 341 -10.19 3.95 -0.67
N TYR A 342 -9.64 3.08 0.18
CA TYR A 342 -8.28 2.57 0.05
C TYR A 342 -8.32 1.12 -0.41
N GLU A 343 -7.48 0.79 -1.36
CA GLU A 343 -7.18 -0.61 -1.64
C GLU A 343 -6.39 -1.21 -0.49
N THR A 344 -6.80 -2.39 -0.01
CA THR A 344 -6.24 -3.03 1.19
C THR A 344 -6.02 -4.53 0.95
N SER A 345 -5.44 -4.88 -0.19
CA SER A 345 -5.08 -6.26 -0.50
C SER A 345 -3.80 -6.64 0.25
N PHE A 346 -3.94 -7.21 1.42
CA PHE A 346 -2.84 -7.67 2.28
C PHE A 346 -3.04 -9.12 2.71
N LEU A 347 -1.98 -9.76 3.20
CA LEU A 347 -2.00 -11.01 3.93
C LEU A 347 -2.20 -10.69 5.41
N PHE A 348 -3.27 -11.16 6.01
CA PHE A 348 -3.52 -11.00 7.44
C PHE A 348 -2.89 -12.14 8.22
N VAL A 349 -2.10 -11.78 9.23
CA VAL A 349 -1.53 -12.73 10.20
C VAL A 349 -2.00 -12.33 11.58
N GLY A 350 -2.68 -13.22 12.27
CA GLY A 350 -3.04 -13.04 13.67
C GLY A 350 -2.23 -13.95 14.58
N ALA A 351 -1.84 -13.48 15.76
CA ALA A 351 -1.29 -14.32 16.81
C ALA A 351 -2.12 -14.18 18.08
N GLN A 352 -2.43 -15.30 18.71
CA GLN A 352 -3.19 -15.31 19.95
C GLN A 352 -2.69 -16.40 20.91
N ASN A 353 -2.96 -16.17 22.20
CA ASN A 353 -2.81 -17.21 23.21
C ASN A 353 -4.09 -18.09 23.28
N PRO A 354 -4.02 -19.32 23.76
CA PRO A 354 -5.18 -20.21 23.82
C PRO A 354 -6.20 -19.83 24.91
N CYS A 355 -5.75 -19.03 25.90
CA CYS A 355 -6.55 -18.53 27.02
C CYS A 355 -5.88 -17.29 27.62
N PRO A 356 -6.51 -16.56 28.58
CA PRO A 356 -5.93 -15.36 29.20
C PRO A 356 -4.56 -15.58 29.84
N CYS A 357 -4.34 -16.70 30.53
CA CYS A 357 -3.03 -17.02 31.14
C CYS A 357 -2.02 -17.61 30.14
N GLY A 358 -2.46 -18.03 28.95
CA GLY A 358 -1.63 -18.59 27.89
C GLY A 358 -1.29 -20.09 28.05
N ASN A 359 -1.63 -20.73 29.16
CA ASN A 359 -1.15 -22.07 29.50
C ASN A 359 -2.11 -23.22 29.14
N LEU A 360 -3.27 -22.95 28.50
CA LEU A 360 -4.27 -23.99 28.21
C LEU A 360 -3.73 -25.15 27.35
N LEU A 361 -2.78 -24.84 26.46
CA LEU A 361 -2.11 -25.82 25.59
C LEU A 361 -0.68 -26.14 26.06
N SER A 362 -0.29 -25.66 27.25
CA SER A 362 1.06 -25.91 27.78
C SER A 362 1.19 -27.32 28.33
N SER A 363 2.31 -27.97 27.99
CA SER A 363 2.70 -29.26 28.59
C SER A 363 3.52 -29.07 29.89
N SER A 364 4.04 -27.85 30.12
CA SER A 364 4.95 -27.53 31.22
C SER A 364 4.30 -26.74 32.35
N LYS A 365 3.16 -26.06 32.09
CA LYS A 365 2.47 -25.19 33.03
C LYS A 365 0.97 -25.47 33.05
N GLU A 366 0.38 -25.50 34.23
CA GLU A 366 -1.05 -25.70 34.40
C GLU A 366 -1.85 -24.43 34.08
N CYS A 367 -2.95 -24.58 33.38
CA CYS A 367 -3.89 -23.50 33.12
C CYS A 367 -4.70 -23.18 34.39
N ARG A 368 -4.75 -21.90 34.78
CA ARG A 368 -5.48 -21.43 35.95
C ARG A 368 -6.79 -20.70 35.61
N CYS A 369 -7.15 -20.64 34.35
CA CYS A 369 -8.34 -19.96 33.89
C CYS A 369 -9.58 -20.81 34.10
N GLN A 370 -10.68 -20.19 34.55
CA GLN A 370 -11.99 -20.84 34.55
C GLN A 370 -12.53 -20.97 33.10
N GLU A 371 -13.37 -21.95 32.86
CA GLU A 371 -14.00 -22.16 31.54
C GLU A 371 -14.73 -20.91 31.02
N ARG A 372 -15.38 -20.17 31.93
CA ARG A 372 -16.06 -18.91 31.59
C ARG A 372 -15.10 -17.84 31.10
N GLU A 373 -13.90 -17.73 31.69
CA GLU A 373 -12.87 -16.79 31.26
C GLU A 373 -12.30 -17.17 29.91
N ILE A 374 -12.08 -18.47 29.68
CA ILE A 374 -11.61 -18.99 28.38
C ILE A 374 -12.64 -18.71 27.30
N SER A 375 -13.91 -19.01 27.55
CA SER A 375 -15.01 -18.73 26.61
C SER A 375 -15.15 -17.24 26.33
N HIS A 376 -15.09 -16.39 27.36
CA HIS A 376 -15.14 -14.94 27.18
C HIS A 376 -13.96 -14.40 26.33
N TYR A 377 -12.76 -14.93 26.57
CA TYR A 377 -11.56 -14.58 25.83
C TYR A 377 -11.66 -14.97 24.34
N ARG A 378 -12.11 -16.18 24.07
CA ARG A 378 -12.28 -16.71 22.69
C ARG A 378 -13.41 -15.98 21.94
N ASN A 379 -14.48 -15.63 22.62
CA ASN A 379 -15.65 -14.95 22.04
C ASN A 379 -15.40 -13.46 21.74
N LYS A 380 -14.22 -12.90 22.06
CA LYS A 380 -13.82 -11.57 21.59
C LYS A 380 -13.71 -11.50 20.08
N LEU A 381 -13.37 -12.63 19.45
CA LEU A 381 -13.38 -12.78 18.00
C LEU A 381 -14.70 -13.36 17.56
N SER A 382 -15.48 -12.57 16.82
CA SER A 382 -16.81 -12.97 16.33
C SER A 382 -16.73 -14.08 15.26
N GLU A 383 -17.76 -14.92 15.15
CA GLU A 383 -17.85 -15.91 14.06
C GLU A 383 -17.67 -15.27 12.67
N PRO A 384 -18.29 -14.11 12.35
CA PRO A 384 -18.04 -13.45 11.07
C PRO A 384 -16.59 -13.05 10.83
N PHE A 385 -15.80 -12.78 11.88
CA PHE A 385 -14.37 -12.55 11.75
C PHE A 385 -13.63 -13.85 11.39
N TRP A 386 -13.94 -14.97 12.08
CA TRP A 386 -13.37 -16.29 11.80
C TRP A 386 -13.67 -16.75 10.37
N ASP A 387 -14.84 -16.45 9.86
CA ASP A 387 -15.20 -16.74 8.47
C ASP A 387 -14.29 -16.06 7.43
N ARG A 388 -13.49 -15.06 7.81
CA ARG A 388 -12.54 -14.38 6.93
C ARG A 388 -11.12 -14.90 7.02
N ILE A 389 -10.88 -15.81 7.95
CA ILE A 389 -9.58 -16.47 8.11
C ILE A 389 -9.57 -17.77 7.29
N ASP A 390 -8.50 -17.97 6.53
CA ASP A 390 -8.36 -19.13 5.65
C ASP A 390 -7.80 -20.34 6.39
N MET A 391 -6.80 -20.11 7.25
CA MET A 391 -6.12 -21.18 7.98
C MET A 391 -5.91 -20.82 9.45
N PHE A 392 -5.96 -21.81 10.30
CA PHE A 392 -5.74 -21.74 11.74
C PHE A 392 -4.74 -22.81 12.16
N VAL A 393 -3.74 -22.44 12.96
CA VAL A 393 -2.69 -23.34 13.40
C VAL A 393 -2.49 -23.26 14.89
N GLN A 394 -2.51 -24.41 15.55
CA GLN A 394 -2.04 -24.54 16.92
C GLN A 394 -0.56 -24.88 16.93
N MET A 395 0.24 -24.04 17.59
CA MET A 395 1.68 -24.20 17.72
C MET A 395 2.03 -24.99 18.97
N SER A 396 2.95 -25.94 18.85
CA SER A 396 3.47 -26.75 19.95
C SER A 396 4.49 -25.96 20.77
N GLU A 397 4.59 -26.27 22.07
CA GLU A 397 5.71 -25.81 22.94
C GLU A 397 7.00 -26.58 22.68
N LYS A 398 6.91 -27.80 22.14
CA LYS A 398 8.07 -28.63 21.85
C LYS A 398 8.88 -28.02 20.72
N ARG A 399 10.15 -27.78 20.98
CA ARG A 399 11.14 -27.28 20.02
C ARG A 399 11.94 -28.43 19.39
N GLU A 400 11.45 -29.65 19.50
CA GLU A 400 12.08 -30.83 18.91
C GLU A 400 11.67 -30.90 17.42
N GLY A 401 12.65 -30.99 16.56
CA GLY A 401 12.43 -31.12 15.11
C GLY A 401 13.71 -30.86 14.33
N SER A 402 13.72 -31.26 13.08
CA SER A 402 14.82 -30.98 12.15
C SER A 402 14.89 -29.49 11.85
N VAL A 403 16.07 -29.01 11.46
CA VAL A 403 16.22 -27.72 10.81
C VAL A 403 15.35 -27.75 9.56
N GLY A 404 14.31 -26.94 9.52
CA GLY A 404 13.41 -26.85 8.37
C GLY A 404 14.04 -26.11 7.20
N LEU A 405 13.26 -25.84 6.16
CA LEU A 405 13.67 -25.02 5.02
C LEU A 405 14.14 -23.64 5.48
N SER A 406 15.21 -23.15 4.88
CA SER A 406 15.65 -21.76 5.00
C SER A 406 14.66 -20.80 4.35
N SER A 407 14.75 -19.52 4.68
CA SER A 407 13.96 -18.48 4.01
C SER A 407 14.19 -18.45 2.50
N ARG A 408 15.41 -18.71 2.06
CA ARG A 408 15.78 -18.77 0.64
C ARG A 408 15.07 -19.93 -0.08
N GLU A 409 15.14 -21.14 0.48
CA GLU A 409 14.46 -22.29 -0.11
C GLU A 409 12.93 -22.14 -0.14
N MET A 410 12.37 -21.50 0.89
CA MET A 410 10.93 -21.18 0.91
C MET A 410 10.58 -20.12 -0.13
N GLN A 411 11.39 -19.08 -0.28
CA GLN A 411 11.20 -18.02 -1.28
C GLN A 411 11.25 -18.59 -2.71
N GLU A 412 12.21 -19.47 -3.00
CA GLU A 412 12.33 -20.13 -4.31
C GLU A 412 11.04 -20.90 -4.65
N LYS A 413 10.50 -21.68 -3.71
CA LYS A 413 9.20 -22.36 -3.89
C LYS A 413 8.04 -21.42 -4.11
N VAL A 414 8.01 -20.29 -3.40
CA VAL A 414 6.98 -19.27 -3.60
C VAL A 414 7.08 -18.63 -4.99
N PHE A 415 8.29 -18.41 -5.49
CA PHE A 415 8.51 -17.85 -6.83
C PHE A 415 8.11 -18.82 -7.93
N GLU A 416 8.35 -20.12 -7.76
CA GLU A 416 7.84 -21.16 -8.67
C GLU A 416 6.32 -21.14 -8.75
N VAL A 417 5.64 -21.09 -7.61
CA VAL A 417 4.17 -21.00 -7.56
C VAL A 417 3.68 -19.67 -8.17
N PHE A 418 4.34 -18.56 -7.87
CA PHE A 418 4.03 -17.27 -8.46
C PHE A 418 4.12 -17.30 -9.99
N LYS A 419 5.19 -17.91 -10.53
CA LYS A 419 5.35 -18.11 -11.98
C LYS A 419 4.21 -18.94 -12.57
N ILE A 420 3.81 -20.05 -11.91
CA ILE A 420 2.67 -20.88 -12.34
C ILE A 420 1.38 -20.04 -12.39
N GLN A 421 1.09 -19.25 -11.37
CA GLN A 421 -0.10 -18.39 -11.33
C GLN A 421 -0.09 -17.36 -12.47
N LYS A 422 1.05 -16.71 -12.74
CA LYS A 422 1.20 -15.74 -13.85
C LYS A 422 1.05 -16.39 -15.22
N LEU A 423 1.70 -17.52 -15.45
CA LEU A 423 1.58 -18.28 -16.71
C LEU A 423 0.15 -18.78 -16.96
N ARG A 424 -0.62 -19.05 -15.89
CA ARG A 424 -2.05 -19.40 -15.97
C ARG A 424 -2.96 -18.19 -16.24
N GLY A 425 -2.40 -16.98 -16.33
CA GLY A 425 -3.13 -15.74 -16.59
C GLY A 425 -3.86 -15.15 -15.36
N GLN A 426 -3.49 -15.57 -14.15
CA GLN A 426 -4.09 -15.01 -12.93
C GLN A 426 -3.58 -13.60 -12.65
N LYS A 427 -4.53 -12.70 -12.38
CA LYS A 427 -4.24 -11.36 -11.87
C LYS A 427 -4.10 -11.34 -10.35
N ASN A 428 -4.94 -12.12 -9.67
CA ASN A 428 -5.03 -12.19 -8.22
C ASN A 428 -4.34 -13.47 -7.69
N PHE A 429 -3.73 -13.41 -6.52
CA PHE A 429 -3.23 -14.58 -5.80
C PHE A 429 -4.37 -15.54 -5.44
N ASN A 430 -4.06 -16.81 -5.27
CA ASN A 430 -5.07 -17.85 -4.98
C ASN A 430 -5.99 -17.49 -3.80
N GLY A 431 -5.48 -16.92 -2.71
CA GLY A 431 -6.27 -16.48 -1.55
C GLY A 431 -7.18 -15.28 -1.83
N LYS A 432 -6.89 -14.51 -2.87
CA LYS A 432 -7.63 -13.29 -3.25
C LYS A 432 -8.56 -13.50 -4.45
N LEU A 433 -8.69 -14.74 -4.96
CA LEU A 433 -9.58 -15.07 -6.08
C LEU A 433 -11.04 -14.76 -5.76
N ARG A 434 -11.75 -14.17 -6.72
CA ARG A 434 -13.20 -13.93 -6.67
C ARG A 434 -13.97 -15.17 -7.16
N ALA A 435 -15.27 -15.24 -6.92
CA ALA A 435 -16.10 -16.41 -7.23
C ALA A 435 -15.95 -16.93 -8.67
N LYS A 436 -15.90 -16.05 -9.67
CA LYS A 436 -15.68 -16.44 -11.09
C LYS A 436 -14.30 -17.03 -11.31
N GLU A 437 -13.27 -16.48 -10.69
CA GLU A 437 -11.88 -16.93 -10.79
C GLU A 437 -11.67 -18.27 -10.06
N ILE A 438 -12.37 -18.51 -8.94
CA ILE A 438 -12.34 -19.80 -8.26
C ILE A 438 -12.88 -20.92 -9.17
N ALA A 439 -13.99 -20.67 -9.88
CA ALA A 439 -14.53 -21.63 -10.84
C ALA A 439 -13.56 -21.91 -11.99
N GLN A 440 -12.80 -20.90 -12.42
CA GLN A 440 -11.85 -21.02 -13.52
C GLN A 440 -10.54 -21.71 -13.13
N TYR A 441 -9.97 -21.39 -11.96
CA TYR A 441 -8.61 -21.81 -11.58
C TYR A 441 -8.54 -22.93 -10.55
N CYS A 442 -9.59 -23.12 -9.74
CA CYS A 442 -9.64 -24.20 -8.75
C CYS A 442 -10.33 -25.46 -9.31
N ILE A 443 -9.76 -26.00 -10.39
CA ILE A 443 -10.28 -27.19 -11.05
C ILE A 443 -10.04 -28.42 -10.18
N LEU A 444 -11.10 -29.18 -9.88
CA LEU A 444 -11.08 -30.37 -9.05
C LEU A 444 -10.99 -31.64 -9.89
N GLU A 445 -10.34 -32.68 -9.35
CA GLU A 445 -10.52 -34.06 -9.84
C GLU A 445 -11.90 -34.59 -9.44
N SER A 446 -12.41 -35.59 -10.16
CA SER A 446 -13.76 -36.14 -9.95
C SER A 446 -14.03 -36.61 -8.52
N GLU A 447 -13.04 -37.28 -7.90
CA GLU A 447 -13.14 -37.77 -6.53
C GLU A 447 -13.27 -36.68 -5.46
N CYS A 448 -12.93 -35.45 -5.80
CA CYS A 448 -12.98 -34.33 -4.88
C CYS A 448 -14.41 -33.86 -4.56
N PHE A 449 -15.36 -34.08 -5.46
CA PHE A 449 -16.75 -33.64 -5.29
C PHE A 449 -17.44 -34.36 -4.16
N GLU A 450 -17.35 -35.72 -4.11
CA GLU A 450 -17.91 -36.51 -3.01
C GLU A 450 -17.27 -36.13 -1.66
N LEU A 451 -15.96 -35.84 -1.67
CA LEU A 451 -15.27 -35.45 -0.44
C LEU A 451 -15.81 -34.12 0.09
N ILE A 452 -16.04 -33.14 -0.79
CA ILE A 452 -16.57 -31.83 -0.40
C ILE A 452 -17.99 -31.96 0.16
N GLU A 453 -18.87 -32.77 -0.48
CA GLU A 453 -20.22 -33.03 0.01
C GLU A 453 -20.18 -33.66 1.41
N LYS A 454 -19.37 -34.73 1.60
CA LYS A 454 -19.18 -35.35 2.91
C LYS A 454 -18.67 -34.39 3.98
N MET A 455 -17.76 -33.46 3.62
CA MET A 455 -17.24 -32.45 4.54
C MET A 455 -18.32 -31.42 4.89
N GLN A 456 -19.14 -31.00 3.91
CA GLN A 456 -20.23 -30.07 4.15
C GLN A 456 -21.26 -30.66 5.11
N ASP A 457 -21.68 -31.92 4.88
CA ASP A 457 -22.68 -32.60 5.71
C ASP A 457 -22.17 -32.84 7.13
N LYS A 458 -20.92 -33.31 7.26
CA LYS A 458 -20.36 -33.69 8.56
C LYS A 458 -20.02 -32.50 9.44
N PHE A 459 -19.54 -31.40 8.86
CA PHE A 459 -19.00 -30.27 9.59
C PHE A 459 -19.81 -28.96 9.43
N GLY A 460 -20.95 -29.02 8.75
CA GLY A 460 -21.82 -27.87 8.57
C GLY A 460 -21.16 -26.71 7.82
N LEU A 461 -20.27 -27.00 6.85
CA LEU A 461 -19.50 -25.97 6.16
C LEU A 461 -20.40 -25.08 5.30
N SER A 462 -20.28 -23.76 5.49
CA SER A 462 -20.93 -22.80 4.61
C SER A 462 -20.31 -22.84 3.19
N PHE A 463 -21.05 -22.34 2.20
CA PHE A 463 -20.54 -22.19 0.84
C PHE A 463 -19.20 -21.40 0.81
N ARG A 464 -19.10 -20.34 1.65
CA ARG A 464 -17.84 -19.55 1.80
C ARG A 464 -16.70 -20.41 2.36
N GLY A 465 -17.00 -21.27 3.34
CA GLY A 465 -16.01 -22.19 3.91
C GLY A 465 -15.42 -23.12 2.86
N VAL A 466 -16.26 -23.70 2.00
CA VAL A 466 -15.84 -24.55 0.88
C VAL A 466 -14.97 -23.77 -0.12
N GLN A 467 -15.36 -22.54 -0.48
CA GLN A 467 -14.58 -21.71 -1.39
C GLN A 467 -13.16 -21.45 -0.83
N LYS A 468 -13.03 -21.20 0.46
CA LYS A 468 -11.73 -21.01 1.11
C LYS A 468 -10.87 -22.27 1.08
N ILE A 469 -11.46 -23.41 1.38
CA ILE A 469 -10.76 -24.70 1.28
C ILE A 469 -10.24 -24.91 -0.15
N LYS A 470 -11.06 -24.63 -1.18
CA LYS A 470 -10.64 -24.73 -2.59
C LYS A 470 -9.47 -23.82 -2.91
N LYS A 471 -9.46 -22.55 -2.41
CA LYS A 471 -8.37 -21.62 -2.61
C LYS A 471 -7.07 -22.10 -1.98
N VAL A 472 -7.11 -22.57 -0.73
CA VAL A 472 -5.95 -23.11 -0.02
C VAL A 472 -5.45 -24.37 -0.72
N ALA A 473 -6.35 -25.30 -1.10
CA ALA A 473 -6.02 -26.50 -1.85
C ALA A 473 -5.39 -26.20 -3.21
N ARG A 474 -5.79 -25.09 -3.88
CA ARG A 474 -5.14 -24.63 -5.12
C ARG A 474 -3.68 -24.24 -4.87
N SER A 475 -3.39 -23.52 -3.79
CA SER A 475 -2.01 -23.15 -3.45
C SER A 475 -1.16 -24.37 -3.09
N ILE A 476 -1.75 -25.38 -2.41
CA ILE A 476 -1.07 -26.64 -2.12
C ILE A 476 -0.79 -27.40 -3.42
N ALA A 477 -1.77 -27.48 -4.33
CA ALA A 477 -1.61 -28.13 -5.61
C ALA A 477 -0.56 -27.42 -6.50
N ASP A 478 -0.49 -26.09 -6.47
CA ASP A 478 0.54 -25.32 -7.17
C ASP A 478 1.94 -25.61 -6.60
N LEU A 479 2.08 -25.76 -5.27
CA LEU A 479 3.34 -26.14 -4.62
C LEU A 479 3.80 -27.56 -5.01
N GLU A 480 2.88 -28.45 -5.35
CA GLU A 480 3.16 -29.79 -5.81
C GLU A 480 3.25 -29.91 -7.34
N GLY A 481 3.14 -28.79 -8.06
CA GLY A 481 3.14 -28.74 -9.53
C GLY A 481 1.94 -29.47 -10.17
N SER A 482 0.83 -29.61 -9.43
CA SER A 482 -0.36 -30.33 -9.92
C SER A 482 -1.30 -29.38 -10.66
N GLU A 483 -1.71 -29.74 -11.87
CA GLU A 483 -2.65 -28.94 -12.67
C GLU A 483 -4.04 -28.88 -12.02
N LYS A 484 -4.51 -30.02 -11.49
CA LYS A 484 -5.82 -30.14 -10.83
C LYS A 484 -5.66 -30.33 -9.32
N ILE A 485 -6.68 -29.89 -8.58
CA ILE A 485 -6.75 -30.14 -7.14
C ILE A 485 -7.13 -31.59 -6.89
N LYS A 486 -6.25 -32.31 -6.19
CA LYS A 486 -6.46 -33.71 -5.79
C LYS A 486 -7.10 -33.81 -4.40
N LYS A 487 -7.57 -34.99 -4.05
CA LYS A 487 -8.16 -35.29 -2.74
C LYS A 487 -7.20 -34.99 -1.58
N SER A 488 -5.90 -35.31 -1.73
CA SER A 488 -4.86 -34.99 -0.73
C SER A 488 -4.78 -33.49 -0.41
N HIS A 489 -4.83 -32.64 -1.45
CA HIS A 489 -4.77 -31.19 -1.29
C HIS A 489 -5.97 -30.64 -0.52
N LEU A 490 -7.17 -31.22 -0.75
CA LEU A 490 -8.39 -30.83 -0.01
C LEU A 490 -8.32 -31.28 1.45
N ILE A 491 -7.80 -32.49 1.72
CA ILE A 491 -7.67 -33.01 3.10
C ILE A 491 -6.68 -32.13 3.88
N GLU A 492 -5.52 -31.78 3.30
CA GLU A 492 -4.56 -30.89 3.93
C GLU A 492 -5.19 -29.50 4.19
N ALA A 493 -5.82 -28.89 3.19
CA ALA A 493 -6.47 -27.59 3.32
C ALA A 493 -7.57 -27.57 4.38
N PHE A 494 -8.33 -28.68 4.48
CA PHE A 494 -9.38 -28.83 5.49
C PHE A 494 -8.79 -28.93 6.91
N GLY A 495 -7.65 -29.60 7.06
CA GLY A 495 -6.97 -29.74 8.35
C GLY A 495 -6.55 -28.39 8.98
N TYR A 496 -6.47 -27.34 8.19
CA TYR A 496 -6.17 -25.98 8.68
C TYR A 496 -7.42 -25.15 9.02
N ARG A 497 -8.62 -25.70 8.86
CA ARG A 497 -9.84 -24.98 9.27
C ARG A 497 -10.04 -25.07 10.77
N LYS A 498 -10.45 -23.96 11.38
CA LYS A 498 -10.97 -23.96 12.73
C LYS A 498 -12.38 -24.56 12.69
N ILE A 499 -12.56 -25.70 13.31
CA ILE A 499 -13.83 -26.43 13.46
C ILE A 499 -14.41 -26.09 14.82
#